data_0582ab5c01a86e0b7d889d7bfcf17955
#
_entry.id   0582ab5c01a86e0b7d889d7bfcf17955
#
_cell.length_a   1.000
_cell.length_b   1.000
_cell.length_c   1.000
_cell.angle_alpha   90.00
_cell.angle_beta   90.00
_cell.angle_gamma   90.00
#
_symmetry.space_group_name_H-M   'P 1'
#
loop_
_entity.id
_entity.type
_entity.pdbx_description
1 polymer ?
#
loop_
_entity_poly.entity_id
_entity_poly.type
_entity_poly.pdbx_seq_one_letter_code
_entity_poly.pdbx_strand_id
1 'polypeptide(L)'
;MTELRGVGIGLGVAQGPVARMAEPLPAPSDAPSTATFEEETARVREAVAAVARELEQRGEQAGGAARDVLEAQAMMAEDPTLEAEVDTRLAAGKTGEWAVFDAFASFRDQLTALGGYLGERAADLDDVAQRVIARLRGVAAPGVPDPGQPFVLVAKDLAPADTALLDLDKVLALVTTEGGPTSHTAILAREKSIVAVVGATGAKDLADGTTVIVDAAAGVVTADPSADELDRAARRASDRAAAASAPITPGALADGTAVPLLANLGKPEGAAEAVALGAEGVGLFRTEFLFLSSHSAPTVEEQRESYTKLLSAFPGKKVVVRVLDAGADKPLPFLNDAHEENPALGLRGLRALRASEDILREQLTALAEADAATRGTPEGPADLWVMAPMVSTVEETEYFVALAKEYGIRTAGVMVEVPSSALLADRILARADFASIGTNDLTQYTLAADRLLGSVASFQDPWHPAVLRLVREVGAAGAALGKPVGICGEAAADPLLAVVLVGLGATTLSMAPTALADVRATLLSHTLDDAHRIAEAALAANDAATARQAAQAAASSEKVTQP
;
A
#
# COMPACT_ATOMS: atom_id res chain seq x y z
N MET A 1 -18.23 23.20 -10.30
CA MET A 1 -17.34 22.04 -10.43
C MET A 1 -16.05 22.37 -9.70
N THR A 2 -15.72 21.65 -8.66
CA THR A 2 -14.51 21.86 -7.87
C THR A 2 -13.68 20.58 -7.91
N GLU A 3 -12.47 20.66 -8.47
CA GLU A 3 -11.49 19.58 -8.41
C GLU A 3 -10.65 19.72 -7.14
N LEU A 4 -10.59 18.68 -6.34
CA LEU A 4 -9.76 18.57 -5.15
C LEU A 4 -8.64 17.58 -5.45
N ARG A 5 -7.40 17.95 -5.13
CA ARG A 5 -6.23 17.14 -5.42
C ARG A 5 -5.63 16.55 -4.16
N GLY A 6 -5.22 15.29 -4.26
CA GLY A 6 -4.52 14.52 -3.25
C GLY A 6 -3.63 13.47 -3.89
N VAL A 7 -3.22 12.50 -3.12
CA VAL A 7 -2.45 11.35 -3.60
C VAL A 7 -3.41 10.19 -3.83
N GLY A 8 -3.51 9.72 -5.07
CA GLY A 8 -4.36 8.58 -5.40
C GLY A 8 -3.75 7.26 -4.95
N ILE A 9 -4.60 6.38 -4.47
CA ILE A 9 -4.25 5.03 -4.03
C ILE A 9 -5.06 4.03 -4.85
N GLY A 10 -4.36 3.20 -5.60
CA GLY A 10 -4.97 2.29 -6.57
C GLY A 10 -5.27 2.96 -7.92
N LEU A 11 -6.02 2.27 -8.77
CA LEU A 11 -6.25 2.64 -10.16
C LEU A 11 -7.74 2.86 -10.48
N GLY A 12 -8.61 2.69 -9.49
CA GLY A 12 -10.05 2.72 -9.68
C GLY A 12 -10.61 4.12 -9.81
N VAL A 13 -11.83 4.16 -10.35
CA VAL A 13 -12.72 5.31 -10.29
C VAL A 13 -14.00 4.85 -9.60
N ALA A 14 -14.46 5.63 -8.62
CA ALA A 14 -15.74 5.40 -7.97
C ALA A 14 -16.53 6.71 -7.94
N GLN A 15 -17.84 6.60 -7.85
CA GLN A 15 -18.74 7.74 -7.75
C GLN A 15 -19.86 7.46 -6.76
N GLY A 16 -20.27 8.46 -6.02
CA GLY A 16 -21.36 8.32 -5.07
C GLY A 16 -21.53 9.54 -4.17
N PRO A 17 -22.54 9.51 -3.31
CA PRO A 17 -22.74 10.55 -2.32
C PRO A 17 -21.69 10.50 -1.23
N VAL A 18 -21.26 11.64 -0.76
CA VAL A 18 -20.35 11.78 0.39
C VAL A 18 -21.09 11.44 1.67
N ALA A 19 -20.44 10.68 2.55
CA ALA A 19 -20.76 10.61 3.96
C ALA A 19 -19.49 10.89 4.76
N ARG A 20 -19.55 11.90 5.62
CA ARG A 20 -18.39 12.35 6.40
C ARG A 20 -18.25 11.56 7.68
N MET A 21 -17.04 11.15 8.00
CA MET A 21 -16.74 10.67 9.32
C MET A 21 -16.95 11.79 10.34
N ALA A 22 -17.76 11.54 11.37
CA ALA A 22 -18.01 12.52 12.40
C ALA A 22 -16.75 12.72 13.25
N GLU A 23 -16.41 14.00 13.47
CA GLU A 23 -15.25 14.35 14.32
C GLU A 23 -15.53 14.01 15.79
N PRO A 24 -14.47 13.78 16.60
CA PRO A 24 -14.62 13.62 18.03
C PRO A 24 -15.36 14.80 18.65
N LEU A 25 -16.24 14.50 19.58
CA LEU A 25 -17.01 15.53 20.27
C LEU A 25 -16.07 16.40 21.13
N PRO A 26 -16.34 17.70 21.25
CA PRO A 26 -15.58 18.55 22.14
C PRO A 26 -15.77 18.10 23.60
N ALA A 27 -14.72 18.27 24.40
CA ALA A 27 -14.76 17.94 25.83
C ALA A 27 -16.03 18.52 26.50
N PRO A 28 -16.71 17.75 27.35
CA PRO A 28 -17.85 18.24 28.11
C PRO A 28 -17.48 19.40 29.03
N SER A 29 -18.48 20.21 29.40
CA SER A 29 -18.28 21.27 30.40
C SER A 29 -18.05 20.65 31.79
N ASP A 30 -17.10 21.19 32.55
CA ASP A 30 -16.85 20.83 33.96
C ASP A 30 -17.86 21.47 34.94
N ALA A 31 -18.97 22.04 34.44
CA ALA A 31 -20.00 22.65 35.27
C ALA A 31 -20.71 21.57 36.12
N PRO A 32 -21.17 21.93 37.35
CA PRO A 32 -21.97 21.03 38.18
C PRO A 32 -23.28 20.64 37.49
N SER A 33 -23.70 19.39 37.72
CA SER A 33 -25.02 18.95 37.26
C SER A 33 -26.14 19.67 38.01
N THR A 34 -27.23 19.91 37.32
CA THR A 34 -28.50 20.39 37.92
C THR A 34 -29.44 19.24 38.26
N ALA A 35 -29.16 18.02 37.82
CA ALA A 35 -29.88 16.80 38.12
C ALA A 35 -29.37 16.15 39.41
N THR A 36 -30.16 15.26 39.99
CA THR A 36 -29.75 14.47 41.16
C THR A 36 -28.73 13.39 40.77
N PHE A 37 -28.03 12.87 41.76
CA PHE A 37 -27.08 11.74 41.54
C PHE A 37 -27.82 10.53 40.92
N GLU A 38 -28.99 10.20 41.40
CA GLU A 38 -29.78 9.08 40.91
C GLU A 38 -30.23 9.27 39.45
N GLU A 39 -30.64 10.49 39.08
CA GLU A 39 -31.01 10.81 37.70
C GLU A 39 -29.83 10.72 36.75
N GLU A 40 -28.67 11.29 37.11
CA GLU A 40 -27.46 11.22 36.29
C GLU A 40 -26.94 9.78 36.17
N THR A 41 -26.92 9.01 37.26
CA THR A 41 -26.54 7.60 37.25
C THR A 41 -27.46 6.78 36.34
N ALA A 42 -28.76 7.00 36.38
CA ALA A 42 -29.71 6.29 35.52
C ALA A 42 -29.47 6.62 34.03
N ARG A 43 -29.22 7.90 33.68
CA ARG A 43 -28.91 8.35 32.32
C ARG A 43 -27.64 7.71 31.79
N VAL A 44 -26.58 7.70 32.58
CA VAL A 44 -25.27 7.14 32.18
C VAL A 44 -25.40 5.63 31.98
N ARG A 45 -26.01 4.90 32.91
CA ARG A 45 -26.18 3.43 32.77
C ARG A 45 -27.03 3.05 31.56
N GLU A 46 -28.08 3.80 31.28
CA GLU A 46 -28.87 3.60 30.05
C GLU A 46 -28.03 3.83 28.78
N ALA A 47 -27.23 4.90 28.76
CA ALA A 47 -26.35 5.23 27.62
C ALA A 47 -25.26 4.16 27.42
N VAL A 48 -24.59 3.74 28.47
CA VAL A 48 -23.56 2.68 28.46
C VAL A 48 -24.14 1.37 27.93
N ALA A 49 -25.26 0.90 28.51
CA ALA A 49 -25.90 -0.33 28.07
C ALA A 49 -26.42 -0.26 26.61
N ALA A 50 -26.82 0.91 26.15
CA ALA A 50 -27.22 1.10 24.75
C ALA A 50 -26.02 1.04 23.80
N VAL A 51 -24.89 1.64 24.17
CA VAL A 51 -23.64 1.60 23.41
C VAL A 51 -23.09 0.18 23.35
N ALA A 52 -23.06 -0.54 24.48
CA ALA A 52 -22.59 -1.94 24.51
C ALA A 52 -23.41 -2.82 23.54
N ARG A 53 -24.74 -2.74 23.61
CA ARG A 53 -25.61 -3.51 22.69
C ARG A 53 -25.41 -3.11 21.22
N GLU A 54 -25.19 -1.84 20.93
CA GLU A 54 -24.90 -1.38 19.56
C GLU A 54 -23.59 -1.98 19.05
N LEU A 55 -22.53 -1.97 19.87
CA LEU A 55 -21.23 -2.53 19.53
C LEU A 55 -21.31 -4.05 19.31
N GLU A 56 -22.04 -4.78 20.18
CA GLU A 56 -22.27 -6.22 20.00
C GLU A 56 -23.00 -6.53 18.67
N GLN A 57 -24.08 -5.80 18.37
CA GLN A 57 -24.83 -5.99 17.12
C GLN A 57 -23.97 -5.71 15.88
N ARG A 58 -23.16 -4.66 15.93
CA ARG A 58 -22.21 -4.35 14.85
C ARG A 58 -21.14 -5.45 14.71
N GLY A 59 -20.66 -5.99 15.83
CA GLY A 59 -19.72 -7.12 15.85
C GLY A 59 -20.29 -8.38 15.19
N GLU A 60 -21.54 -8.73 15.52
CA GLU A 60 -22.23 -9.86 14.90
C GLU A 60 -22.40 -9.70 13.39
N GLN A 61 -22.66 -8.47 12.91
CA GLN A 61 -22.82 -8.17 11.49
C GLN A 61 -21.49 -8.18 10.74
N ALA A 62 -20.41 -7.66 11.34
CA ALA A 62 -19.12 -7.54 10.70
C ALA A 62 -18.36 -8.88 10.62
N GLY A 63 -18.43 -9.73 11.66
CA GLY A 63 -17.72 -11.01 11.74
C GLY A 63 -16.19 -10.87 11.84
N GLY A 64 -15.49 -12.01 11.91
CA GLY A 64 -14.01 -12.04 11.88
C GLY A 64 -13.33 -11.17 12.94
N ALA A 65 -12.17 -10.59 12.60
CA ALA A 65 -11.39 -9.74 13.51
C ALA A 65 -12.13 -8.46 13.97
N ALA A 66 -13.03 -7.92 13.16
CA ALA A 66 -13.84 -6.77 13.53
C ALA A 66 -14.80 -7.10 14.67
N ARG A 67 -15.35 -8.31 14.70
CA ARG A 67 -16.16 -8.81 15.80
C ARG A 67 -15.40 -8.79 17.11
N ASP A 68 -14.18 -9.34 17.12
CA ASP A 68 -13.36 -9.43 18.35
C ASP A 68 -13.06 -8.04 18.93
N VAL A 69 -12.82 -7.04 18.07
CA VAL A 69 -12.58 -5.64 18.47
C VAL A 69 -13.84 -5.03 19.08
N LEU A 70 -14.99 -5.19 18.43
CA LEU A 70 -16.24 -4.59 18.88
C LEU A 70 -16.79 -5.25 20.16
N GLU A 71 -16.64 -6.58 20.30
CA GLU A 71 -16.95 -7.29 21.54
C GLU A 71 -16.06 -6.81 22.69
N ALA A 72 -14.76 -6.58 22.45
CA ALA A 72 -13.86 -6.02 23.45
C ALA A 72 -14.27 -4.59 23.85
N GLN A 73 -14.67 -3.73 22.90
CA GLN A 73 -15.18 -2.39 23.19
C GLN A 73 -16.49 -2.43 23.99
N ALA A 74 -17.40 -3.35 23.66
CA ALA A 74 -18.64 -3.55 24.43
C ALA A 74 -18.33 -3.94 25.90
N MET A 75 -17.38 -4.86 26.11
CA MET A 75 -16.93 -5.22 27.45
C MET A 75 -16.26 -4.05 28.18
N MET A 76 -15.49 -3.21 27.51
CA MET A 76 -14.90 -2.00 28.08
C MET A 76 -15.97 -0.99 28.51
N ALA A 77 -17.05 -0.85 27.75
CA ALA A 77 -18.15 0.03 28.10
C ALA A 77 -18.79 -0.36 29.45
N GLU A 78 -18.93 -1.65 29.72
CA GLU A 78 -19.55 -2.21 30.92
C GLU A 78 -18.54 -2.62 32.02
N ASP A 79 -17.29 -2.14 31.94
CA ASP A 79 -16.27 -2.48 32.96
C ASP A 79 -16.65 -1.95 34.34
N PRO A 80 -16.77 -2.81 35.37
CA PRO A 80 -17.19 -2.40 36.73
C PRO A 80 -16.26 -1.37 37.37
N THR A 81 -14.97 -1.35 37.01
CA THR A 81 -14.00 -0.39 37.54
C THR A 81 -14.23 1.00 36.95
N LEU A 82 -14.52 1.07 35.64
CA LEU A 82 -14.93 2.32 34.98
C LEU A 82 -16.27 2.82 35.53
N GLU A 83 -17.25 1.95 35.74
CA GLU A 83 -18.54 2.30 36.35
C GLU A 83 -18.34 2.94 37.74
N ALA A 84 -17.52 2.34 38.60
CA ALA A 84 -17.23 2.87 39.93
C ALA A 84 -16.54 4.24 39.91
N GLU A 85 -15.64 4.46 38.94
CA GLU A 85 -14.96 5.74 38.74
C GLU A 85 -15.95 6.82 38.21
N VAL A 86 -16.85 6.47 37.32
CA VAL A 86 -17.93 7.35 36.86
C VAL A 86 -18.85 7.71 38.02
N ASP A 87 -19.30 6.73 38.81
CA ASP A 87 -20.15 6.96 40.00
C ASP A 87 -19.48 7.89 41.02
N THR A 88 -18.16 7.79 41.20
CA THR A 88 -17.38 8.69 42.08
C THR A 88 -17.49 10.16 41.58
N ARG A 89 -17.42 10.40 40.30
CA ARG A 89 -17.53 11.74 39.73
C ARG A 89 -18.96 12.28 39.78
N LEU A 90 -19.94 11.42 39.54
CA LEU A 90 -21.36 11.77 39.67
C LEU A 90 -21.70 12.14 41.13
N ALA A 91 -21.17 11.40 42.12
CA ALA A 91 -21.33 11.72 43.54
C ALA A 91 -20.67 13.07 43.91
N ALA A 92 -19.64 13.49 43.19
CA ALA A 92 -19.05 14.82 43.29
C ALA A 92 -19.85 15.94 42.59
N GLY A 93 -21.05 15.63 42.11
CA GLY A 93 -21.96 16.60 41.49
C GLY A 93 -21.63 16.97 40.02
N LYS A 94 -20.87 16.13 39.32
CA LYS A 94 -20.57 16.31 37.89
C LYS A 94 -21.70 15.83 37.01
N THR A 95 -21.78 16.34 35.77
CA THR A 95 -22.71 15.85 34.75
C THR A 95 -22.28 14.44 34.28
N GLY A 96 -23.22 13.65 33.76
CA GLY A 96 -22.94 12.34 33.18
C GLY A 96 -21.89 12.39 32.09
N GLU A 97 -21.97 13.37 31.20
CA GLU A 97 -21.02 13.59 30.11
C GLU A 97 -19.58 13.83 30.62
N TRP A 98 -19.44 14.67 31.66
CA TRP A 98 -18.11 14.94 32.26
C TRP A 98 -17.59 13.73 33.02
N ALA A 99 -18.45 13.06 33.80
CA ALA A 99 -18.08 11.91 34.58
C ALA A 99 -17.51 10.78 33.69
N VAL A 100 -18.17 10.50 32.56
CA VAL A 100 -17.68 9.54 31.56
C VAL A 100 -16.38 10.03 30.94
N PHE A 101 -16.33 11.27 30.44
CA PHE A 101 -15.15 11.83 29.82
C PHE A 101 -13.91 11.73 30.71
N ASP A 102 -13.99 12.16 31.97
CA ASP A 102 -12.85 12.23 32.88
C ASP A 102 -12.45 10.84 33.41
N ALA A 103 -13.42 9.95 33.68
CA ALA A 103 -13.13 8.58 34.09
C ALA A 103 -12.41 7.80 32.99
N PHE A 104 -12.92 7.82 31.78
CA PHE A 104 -12.30 7.12 30.64
C PHE A 104 -10.94 7.70 30.26
N ALA A 105 -10.78 9.04 30.29
CA ALA A 105 -9.50 9.68 30.06
C ALA A 105 -8.44 9.26 31.07
N SER A 106 -8.79 9.15 32.36
CA SER A 106 -7.88 8.67 33.41
C SER A 106 -7.41 7.23 33.15
N PHE A 107 -8.29 6.32 32.72
CA PHE A 107 -7.93 4.95 32.35
C PHE A 107 -7.10 4.87 31.07
N ARG A 108 -7.47 5.63 30.04
CA ARG A 108 -6.68 5.77 28.81
C ARG A 108 -5.23 6.17 29.13
N ASP A 109 -5.05 7.18 29.97
CA ASP A 109 -3.71 7.68 30.33
C ASP A 109 -2.90 6.61 31.08
N GLN A 110 -3.55 5.81 31.95
CA GLN A 110 -2.92 4.67 32.61
C GLN A 110 -2.50 3.57 31.61
N LEU A 111 -3.38 3.19 30.67
CA LEU A 111 -3.05 2.19 29.66
C LEU A 111 -1.92 2.68 28.74
N THR A 112 -1.95 3.94 28.35
CA THR A 112 -0.89 4.57 27.56
C THR A 112 0.47 4.52 28.28
N ALA A 113 0.49 4.78 29.59
CA ALA A 113 1.70 4.72 30.40
C ALA A 113 2.27 3.29 30.54
N LEU A 114 1.43 2.25 30.47
CA LEU A 114 1.86 0.86 30.49
C LEU A 114 2.52 0.43 29.16
N GLY A 115 2.16 1.07 28.04
CA GLY A 115 2.71 0.77 26.71
C GLY A 115 2.35 -0.62 26.18
N GLY A 116 2.99 -1.02 25.08
CA GLY A 116 2.76 -2.32 24.42
C GLY A 116 1.29 -2.53 24.04
N TYR A 117 0.82 -3.77 24.07
CA TYR A 117 -0.54 -4.15 23.70
C TYR A 117 -1.64 -3.38 24.47
N LEU A 118 -1.42 -3.07 25.76
CA LEU A 118 -2.37 -2.30 26.55
C LEU A 118 -2.42 -0.83 26.13
N GLY A 119 -1.28 -0.25 25.74
CA GLY A 119 -1.22 1.10 25.20
C GLY A 119 -1.98 1.26 23.87
N GLU A 120 -1.97 0.23 23.02
CA GLU A 120 -2.74 0.19 21.78
C GLU A 120 -4.26 0.22 22.04
N ARG A 121 -4.71 -0.35 23.16
CA ARG A 121 -6.13 -0.35 23.57
C ARG A 121 -6.62 0.98 24.15
N ALA A 122 -5.72 1.92 24.40
CA ALA A 122 -6.09 3.24 24.89
C ALA A 122 -7.04 4.01 23.93
N ALA A 123 -6.87 3.83 22.62
CA ALA A 123 -7.74 4.43 21.61
C ALA A 123 -9.16 3.84 21.63
N ASP A 124 -9.31 2.56 21.94
CA ASP A 124 -10.62 1.90 22.07
C ASP A 124 -11.45 2.52 23.20
N LEU A 125 -10.82 2.89 24.33
CA LEU A 125 -11.48 3.58 25.43
C LEU A 125 -12.01 4.97 25.02
N ASP A 126 -11.23 5.73 24.24
CA ASP A 126 -11.68 7.03 23.74
C ASP A 126 -12.89 6.88 22.81
N ASP A 127 -12.91 5.88 21.93
CA ASP A 127 -14.07 5.63 21.05
C ASP A 127 -15.31 5.28 21.86
N VAL A 128 -15.20 4.39 22.85
CA VAL A 128 -16.32 4.04 23.73
C VAL A 128 -16.83 5.27 24.50
N ALA A 129 -15.93 6.08 25.08
CA ALA A 129 -16.29 7.30 25.79
C ALA A 129 -17.05 8.28 24.88
N GLN A 130 -16.55 8.51 23.67
CA GLN A 130 -17.17 9.39 22.69
C GLN A 130 -18.58 8.91 22.30
N ARG A 131 -18.80 7.60 22.13
CA ARG A 131 -20.12 7.02 21.86
C ARG A 131 -21.09 7.22 23.01
N VAL A 132 -20.65 6.98 24.24
CA VAL A 132 -21.49 7.21 25.43
C VAL A 132 -21.83 8.68 25.59
N ILE A 133 -20.87 9.59 25.40
CA ILE A 133 -21.09 11.04 25.47
C ILE A 133 -22.04 11.51 24.35
N ALA A 134 -21.88 10.99 23.13
CA ALA A 134 -22.79 11.29 22.02
C ALA A 134 -24.23 10.90 22.35
N ARG A 135 -24.40 9.71 22.93
CA ARG A 135 -25.71 9.20 23.37
C ARG A 135 -26.35 10.08 24.44
N LEU A 136 -25.55 10.48 25.45
CA LEU A 136 -26.00 11.39 26.50
C LEU A 136 -26.42 12.76 25.96
N ARG A 137 -25.76 13.26 24.93
CA ARG A 137 -26.06 14.53 24.26
C ARG A 137 -27.16 14.42 23.19
N GLY A 138 -27.59 13.21 22.83
CA GLY A 138 -28.56 12.99 21.76
C GLY A 138 -28.03 13.38 20.37
N VAL A 139 -26.72 13.27 20.13
CA VAL A 139 -26.08 13.54 18.83
C VAL A 139 -25.53 12.25 18.21
N ALA A 140 -25.20 12.27 16.92
CA ALA A 140 -24.57 11.13 16.27
C ALA A 140 -23.21 10.83 16.91
N ALA A 141 -22.91 9.54 17.10
CA ALA A 141 -21.60 9.12 17.58
C ALA A 141 -20.52 9.41 16.51
N PRO A 142 -19.29 9.78 16.92
CA PRO A 142 -18.16 9.83 16.03
C PRO A 142 -17.86 8.48 15.40
N GLY A 143 -17.11 8.46 14.30
CA GLY A 143 -16.70 7.25 13.60
C GLY A 143 -17.32 7.11 12.23
N VAL A 144 -17.19 5.91 11.65
CA VAL A 144 -17.65 5.60 10.28
C VAL A 144 -19.17 5.67 10.22
N PRO A 145 -19.75 6.53 9.36
CA PRO A 145 -21.20 6.66 9.21
C PRO A 145 -21.80 5.44 8.50
N ASP A 146 -23.08 5.16 8.78
CA ASP A 146 -23.89 4.22 7.98
C ASP A 146 -25.12 4.95 7.41
N PRO A 147 -25.01 5.53 6.21
CA PRO A 147 -26.14 6.23 5.59
C PRO A 147 -27.19 5.29 4.98
N GLY A 148 -27.08 3.97 5.17
CA GLY A 148 -28.01 2.96 4.64
C GLY A 148 -27.92 2.72 3.13
N GLN A 149 -27.02 3.38 2.43
CA GLN A 149 -26.76 3.23 0.99
C GLN A 149 -25.24 3.33 0.71
N PRO A 150 -24.75 2.84 -0.44
CA PRO A 150 -23.35 2.99 -0.83
C PRO A 150 -22.92 4.46 -0.88
N PHE A 151 -21.72 4.76 -0.38
CA PHE A 151 -21.22 6.13 -0.21
C PHE A 151 -19.70 6.25 -0.37
N VAL A 152 -19.25 7.48 -0.56
CA VAL A 152 -17.84 7.86 -0.49
C VAL A 152 -17.55 8.38 0.91
N LEU A 153 -16.67 7.68 1.65
CA LEU A 153 -16.28 8.09 2.99
C LEU A 153 -15.26 9.23 2.92
N VAL A 154 -15.58 10.35 3.56
CA VAL A 154 -14.67 11.48 3.75
C VAL A 154 -14.27 11.55 5.22
N ALA A 155 -12.97 11.46 5.49
CA ALA A 155 -12.41 11.48 6.84
C ALA A 155 -11.20 12.41 6.93
N LYS A 156 -10.76 12.72 8.15
CA LYS A 156 -9.49 13.40 8.38
C LYS A 156 -8.32 12.47 8.06
N ASP A 157 -8.28 11.33 8.71
CA ASP A 157 -7.53 10.10 8.44
C ASP A 157 -8.30 8.97 9.11
N LEU A 158 -7.99 7.71 8.82
CA LEU A 158 -8.65 6.56 9.45
C LEU A 158 -7.69 5.89 10.44
N ALA A 159 -8.14 5.72 11.66
CA ALA A 159 -7.42 4.91 12.63
C ALA A 159 -7.56 3.40 12.29
N PRO A 160 -6.65 2.53 12.77
CA PRO A 160 -6.77 1.09 12.57
C PRO A 160 -8.10 0.48 13.04
N ALA A 161 -8.66 0.98 14.15
CA ALA A 161 -9.97 0.55 14.66
C ALA A 161 -11.11 0.92 13.70
N ASP A 162 -11.07 2.12 13.11
CA ASP A 162 -12.08 2.56 12.12
C ASP A 162 -12.03 1.70 10.86
N THR A 163 -10.82 1.29 10.45
CA THR A 163 -10.64 0.47 9.24
C THR A 163 -11.20 -0.93 9.38
N ALA A 164 -11.18 -1.49 10.59
CA ALA A 164 -11.77 -2.80 10.88
C ALA A 164 -13.31 -2.80 10.78
N LEU A 165 -13.92 -1.62 10.92
CA LEU A 165 -15.38 -1.42 10.91
C LEU A 165 -15.94 -1.02 9.54
N LEU A 166 -15.09 -0.88 8.51
CA LEU A 166 -15.56 -0.50 7.18
C LEU A 166 -16.36 -1.64 6.54
N ASP A 167 -17.61 -1.35 6.23
CA ASP A 167 -18.42 -2.20 5.36
C ASP A 167 -18.02 -1.94 3.90
N LEU A 168 -17.16 -2.82 3.36
CA LEU A 168 -16.62 -2.68 2.02
C LEU A 168 -17.67 -2.85 0.90
N ASP A 169 -18.84 -3.39 1.21
CA ASP A 169 -19.95 -3.45 0.26
C ASP A 169 -20.66 -2.10 0.13
N LYS A 170 -20.52 -1.22 1.13
CA LYS A 170 -21.13 0.12 1.14
C LYS A 170 -20.12 1.24 0.86
N VAL A 171 -18.85 1.09 1.25
CA VAL A 171 -17.83 2.12 1.02
C VAL A 171 -17.30 2.03 -0.41
N LEU A 172 -17.77 2.93 -1.27
CA LEU A 172 -17.38 3.00 -2.69
C LEU A 172 -15.96 3.53 -2.88
N ALA A 173 -15.55 4.48 -2.05
CA ALA A 173 -14.21 5.06 -2.05
C ALA A 173 -13.89 5.72 -0.71
N LEU A 174 -12.58 5.94 -0.47
CA LEU A 174 -12.07 6.68 0.68
C LEU A 174 -11.43 8.00 0.22
N VAL A 175 -11.75 9.08 0.90
CA VAL A 175 -11.11 10.39 0.71
C VAL A 175 -10.65 10.90 2.06
N THR A 176 -9.35 11.17 2.23
CA THR A 176 -8.85 11.78 3.45
C THR A 176 -8.33 13.17 3.22
N THR A 177 -8.51 14.05 4.22
CA THR A 177 -8.02 15.43 4.17
C THR A 177 -6.58 15.56 4.63
N GLU A 178 -6.09 14.59 5.39
CA GLU A 178 -4.72 14.44 5.87
C GLU A 178 -4.15 13.07 5.46
N GLY A 179 -2.93 12.81 5.84
CA GLY A 179 -2.23 11.58 5.49
C GLY A 179 -1.52 11.65 4.13
N GLY A 180 -0.70 10.65 3.90
CA GLY A 180 0.12 10.51 2.68
C GLY A 180 0.07 9.07 2.16
N PRO A 181 0.89 8.74 1.16
CA PRO A 181 0.91 7.42 0.54
C PRO A 181 1.30 6.28 1.49
N THR A 182 1.81 6.59 2.67
CA THR A 182 2.19 5.64 3.73
C THR A 182 1.25 5.66 4.94
N SER A 183 0.17 6.48 4.92
CA SER A 183 -0.82 6.51 6.01
C SER A 183 -1.56 5.18 6.14
N HIS A 184 -2.17 4.93 7.31
CA HIS A 184 -2.97 3.73 7.54
C HIS A 184 -4.10 3.58 6.50
N THR A 185 -4.78 4.68 6.17
CA THR A 185 -5.81 4.69 5.11
C THR A 185 -5.24 4.26 3.76
N ALA A 186 -4.04 4.74 3.39
CA ALA A 186 -3.41 4.38 2.13
C ALA A 186 -3.00 2.89 2.10
N ILE A 187 -2.48 2.38 3.22
CA ILE A 187 -2.10 0.96 3.37
C ILE A 187 -3.35 0.08 3.24
N LEU A 188 -4.42 0.40 3.98
CA LEU A 188 -5.69 -0.32 3.90
C LEU A 188 -6.27 -0.31 2.49
N ALA A 189 -6.30 0.87 1.85
CA ALA A 189 -6.86 1.01 0.51
C ALA A 189 -6.11 0.13 -0.52
N ARG A 190 -4.78 0.02 -0.39
CA ARG A 190 -3.99 -0.91 -1.22
C ARG A 190 -4.30 -2.37 -0.90
N GLU A 191 -4.32 -2.72 0.39
CA GLU A 191 -4.55 -4.10 0.84
C GLU A 191 -5.93 -4.61 0.42
N LYS A 192 -6.96 -3.77 0.55
CA LYS A 192 -8.35 -4.11 0.22
C LYS A 192 -8.76 -3.70 -1.19
N SER A 193 -7.86 -3.15 -1.98
CA SER A 193 -8.13 -2.66 -3.36
C SER A 193 -9.26 -1.62 -3.43
N ILE A 194 -9.38 -0.77 -2.41
CA ILE A 194 -10.38 0.29 -2.34
C ILE A 194 -9.86 1.51 -3.13
N VAL A 195 -10.74 2.12 -3.91
CA VAL A 195 -10.47 3.41 -4.55
C VAL A 195 -10.26 4.48 -3.48
N ALA A 196 -9.10 5.13 -3.44
CA ALA A 196 -8.87 6.18 -2.45
C ALA A 196 -8.04 7.35 -2.97
N VAL A 197 -8.30 8.53 -2.39
CA VAL A 197 -7.49 9.74 -2.55
C VAL A 197 -7.17 10.28 -1.16
N VAL A 198 -5.89 10.30 -0.78
CA VAL A 198 -5.44 10.76 0.53
C VAL A 198 -4.80 12.15 0.46
N GLY A 199 -4.90 12.93 1.54
CA GLY A 199 -4.34 14.28 1.60
C GLY A 199 -5.09 15.32 0.75
N ALA A 200 -6.33 15.08 0.38
CA ALA A 200 -7.18 16.02 -0.35
C ALA A 200 -7.76 17.07 0.60
N THR A 201 -6.96 18.04 1.01
CA THR A 201 -7.30 19.03 2.07
C THR A 201 -8.62 19.77 1.83
N GLY A 202 -9.00 20.01 0.57
CA GLY A 202 -10.28 20.64 0.21
C GLY A 202 -11.51 19.77 0.48
N ALA A 203 -11.36 18.47 0.70
CA ALA A 203 -12.48 17.57 0.96
C ALA A 203 -13.17 17.82 2.31
N LYS A 204 -12.52 18.55 3.23
CA LYS A 204 -13.13 18.99 4.49
C LYS A 204 -14.41 19.82 4.31
N ASP A 205 -14.55 20.49 3.16
CA ASP A 205 -15.66 21.40 2.88
C ASP A 205 -16.82 20.71 2.11
N LEU A 206 -16.67 19.43 1.76
CA LEU A 206 -17.71 18.64 1.11
C LEU A 206 -18.86 18.37 2.11
N ALA A 207 -20.07 18.66 1.73
CA ALA A 207 -21.26 18.35 2.55
C ALA A 207 -21.70 16.89 2.35
N ASP A 208 -22.33 16.31 3.39
CA ASP A 208 -22.97 15.01 3.26
C ASP A 208 -24.01 15.01 2.14
N GLY A 209 -24.07 13.93 1.37
CA GLY A 209 -24.95 13.79 0.22
C GLY A 209 -24.44 14.43 -1.07
N THR A 210 -23.35 15.23 -1.03
CA THR A 210 -22.73 15.76 -2.25
C THR A 210 -22.25 14.60 -3.14
N THR A 211 -22.66 14.57 -4.39
CA THR A 211 -22.16 13.56 -5.34
C THR A 211 -20.72 13.90 -5.76
N VAL A 212 -19.82 12.92 -5.66
CA VAL A 212 -18.43 13.07 -6.09
C VAL A 212 -18.00 11.94 -7.00
N ILE A 213 -17.01 12.22 -7.84
CA ILE A 213 -16.18 11.22 -8.53
C ILE A 213 -14.83 11.19 -7.84
N VAL A 214 -14.38 10.01 -7.41
CA VAL A 214 -13.04 9.76 -6.87
C VAL A 214 -12.23 9.02 -7.92
N ASP A 215 -11.24 9.67 -8.48
CA ASP A 215 -10.31 9.10 -9.48
C ASP A 215 -8.97 8.86 -8.80
N ALA A 216 -8.75 7.63 -8.35
CA ALA A 216 -7.51 7.26 -7.68
C ALA A 216 -6.30 7.30 -8.63
N ALA A 217 -6.47 6.97 -9.91
CA ALA A 217 -5.38 7.01 -10.87
C ALA A 217 -4.88 8.44 -11.14
N ALA A 218 -5.79 9.43 -11.10
CA ALA A 218 -5.46 10.84 -11.28
C ALA A 218 -5.15 11.55 -9.95
N GLY A 219 -5.47 10.96 -8.79
CA GLY A 219 -5.40 11.61 -7.48
C GLY A 219 -6.36 12.79 -7.34
N VAL A 220 -7.55 12.70 -7.95
CA VAL A 220 -8.51 13.81 -8.03
C VAL A 220 -9.87 13.38 -7.49
N VAL A 221 -10.50 14.27 -6.74
CA VAL A 221 -11.90 14.20 -6.34
C VAL A 221 -12.66 15.34 -7.01
N THR A 222 -13.66 15.01 -7.83
CA THR A 222 -14.50 16.00 -8.52
C THR A 222 -15.82 16.12 -7.79
N ALA A 223 -16.10 17.29 -7.22
CA ALA A 223 -17.37 17.58 -6.55
C ALA A 223 -18.42 18.15 -7.53
N ASP A 224 -19.66 17.73 -7.36
CA ASP A 224 -20.80 18.09 -8.20
C ASP A 224 -20.51 17.90 -9.71
N PRO A 225 -20.11 16.67 -10.11
CA PRO A 225 -19.80 16.37 -11.50
C PRO A 225 -21.04 16.48 -12.39
N SER A 226 -20.82 16.84 -13.66
CA SER A 226 -21.87 16.82 -14.68
C SER A 226 -22.30 15.38 -15.02
N ALA A 227 -23.47 15.23 -15.64
CA ALA A 227 -23.96 13.92 -16.09
C ALA A 227 -22.96 13.21 -17.03
N ASP A 228 -22.34 13.96 -17.95
CA ASP A 228 -21.33 13.41 -18.88
C ASP A 228 -20.09 12.90 -18.14
N GLU A 229 -19.69 13.51 -17.02
CA GLU A 229 -18.56 13.07 -16.22
C GLU A 229 -18.91 11.81 -15.43
N LEU A 230 -20.11 11.76 -14.85
CA LEU A 230 -20.63 10.57 -14.19
C LEU A 230 -20.70 9.38 -15.15
N ASP A 231 -21.20 9.59 -16.38
CA ASP A 231 -21.25 8.55 -17.42
C ASP A 231 -19.84 8.07 -17.81
N ARG A 232 -18.88 8.98 -17.94
CA ARG A 232 -17.48 8.60 -18.23
C ARG A 232 -16.86 7.82 -17.08
N ALA A 233 -17.09 8.23 -15.84
CA ALA A 233 -16.61 7.52 -14.65
C ALA A 233 -17.23 6.12 -14.54
N ALA A 234 -18.54 6.00 -14.78
CA ALA A 234 -19.25 4.72 -14.79
C ALA A 234 -18.70 3.77 -15.87
N ARG A 235 -18.44 4.27 -17.08
CA ARG A 235 -17.81 3.47 -18.16
C ARG A 235 -16.42 2.97 -17.74
N ARG A 236 -15.56 3.84 -17.23
CA ARG A 236 -14.21 3.46 -16.76
C ARG A 236 -14.28 2.38 -15.67
N ALA A 237 -15.21 2.50 -14.72
CA ALA A 237 -15.42 1.49 -13.67
C ALA A 237 -15.92 0.15 -14.27
N SER A 238 -16.84 0.21 -15.25
CA SER A 238 -17.35 -0.97 -15.96
C SER A 238 -16.26 -1.65 -16.80
N ASP A 239 -15.47 -0.89 -17.54
CA ASP A 239 -14.37 -1.40 -18.37
C ASP A 239 -13.32 -2.12 -17.49
N ARG A 240 -13.05 -1.54 -16.32
CA ARG A 240 -12.15 -2.18 -15.33
C ARG A 240 -12.73 -3.48 -14.79
N ALA A 241 -14.01 -3.50 -14.43
CA ALA A 241 -14.67 -4.73 -13.96
C ALA A 241 -14.67 -5.81 -15.06
N ALA A 242 -14.88 -5.41 -16.32
CA ALA A 242 -14.79 -6.30 -17.47
C ALA A 242 -13.37 -6.84 -17.67
N ALA A 243 -12.34 -6.00 -17.53
CA ALA A 243 -10.94 -6.43 -17.59
C ALA A 243 -10.59 -7.44 -16.48
N ALA A 244 -11.08 -7.20 -15.25
CA ALA A 244 -10.90 -8.13 -14.13
C ALA A 244 -11.58 -9.49 -14.33
N SER A 245 -12.67 -9.53 -15.11
CA SER A 245 -13.44 -10.73 -15.43
C SER A 245 -13.01 -11.41 -16.75
N ALA A 246 -12.09 -10.78 -17.51
CA ALA A 246 -11.62 -11.31 -18.77
C ALA A 246 -10.81 -12.61 -18.58
N PRO A 247 -10.78 -13.52 -19.56
CA PRO A 247 -9.92 -14.69 -19.51
C PRO A 247 -8.45 -14.31 -19.32
N ILE A 248 -7.78 -14.98 -18.39
CA ILE A 248 -6.36 -14.77 -18.13
C ILE A 248 -5.54 -15.29 -19.32
N THR A 249 -4.83 -14.40 -19.99
CA THR A 249 -3.89 -14.72 -21.07
C THR A 249 -2.47 -14.34 -20.65
N PRO A 250 -1.43 -14.91 -21.26
CA PRO A 250 -0.07 -14.41 -21.08
C PRO A 250 0.03 -12.93 -21.40
N GLY A 251 0.87 -12.21 -20.64
CA GLY A 251 1.10 -10.80 -20.87
C GLY A 251 1.80 -10.56 -22.21
N ALA A 252 1.18 -9.76 -23.05
CA ALA A 252 1.70 -9.42 -24.38
C ALA A 252 1.12 -8.10 -24.88
N LEU A 253 1.82 -7.48 -25.82
CA LEU A 253 1.29 -6.38 -26.64
C LEU A 253 0.37 -6.92 -27.75
N ALA A 254 -0.35 -6.02 -28.41
CA ALA A 254 -1.29 -6.36 -29.50
C ALA A 254 -0.64 -7.06 -30.70
N ASP A 255 0.64 -6.81 -30.95
CA ASP A 255 1.44 -7.45 -32.01
C ASP A 255 2.03 -8.81 -31.61
N GLY A 256 1.74 -9.30 -30.41
CA GLY A 256 2.25 -10.55 -29.88
C GLY A 256 3.61 -10.47 -29.19
N THR A 257 4.20 -9.27 -29.07
CA THR A 257 5.42 -9.06 -28.28
C THR A 257 5.17 -9.46 -26.81
N ALA A 258 5.87 -10.47 -26.31
CA ALA A 258 5.68 -11.01 -24.97
C ALA A 258 6.16 -10.01 -23.91
N VAL A 259 5.31 -9.74 -22.94
CA VAL A 259 5.62 -8.91 -21.74
C VAL A 259 5.06 -9.64 -20.52
N PRO A 260 5.78 -10.64 -19.96
CA PRO A 260 5.30 -11.39 -18.81
C PRO A 260 4.94 -10.48 -17.63
N LEU A 261 3.76 -10.73 -17.06
CA LEU A 261 3.22 -9.99 -15.93
C LEU A 261 3.44 -10.79 -14.64
N LEU A 262 4.25 -10.24 -13.74
CA LEU A 262 4.72 -10.89 -12.54
C LEU A 262 4.11 -10.24 -11.29
N ALA A 263 4.04 -11.02 -10.21
CA ALA A 263 3.56 -10.51 -8.92
C ALA A 263 4.69 -9.93 -8.07
N ASN A 264 4.37 -8.88 -7.29
CA ASN A 264 5.15 -8.46 -6.13
C ASN A 264 4.55 -9.11 -4.88
N LEU A 265 5.34 -9.85 -4.12
CA LEU A 265 4.90 -10.54 -2.92
C LEU A 265 5.81 -10.22 -1.74
N GLY A 266 5.24 -10.14 -0.53
CA GLY A 266 5.99 -10.00 0.72
C GLY A 266 5.92 -11.26 1.59
N LYS A 267 4.96 -12.15 1.31
CA LYS A 267 4.77 -13.41 2.04
C LYS A 267 4.41 -14.53 1.08
N PRO A 268 4.82 -15.79 1.35
CA PRO A 268 4.49 -16.94 0.49
C PRO A 268 2.99 -17.22 0.41
N GLU A 269 2.22 -16.88 1.44
CA GLU A 269 0.77 -17.09 1.53
C GLU A 269 -0.01 -16.37 0.42
N GLY A 270 0.51 -15.24 -0.08
CA GLY A 270 -0.08 -14.51 -1.22
C GLY A 270 0.11 -15.17 -2.59
N ALA A 271 0.90 -16.24 -2.67
CA ALA A 271 1.25 -16.86 -3.95
C ALA A 271 0.04 -17.48 -4.67
N ALA A 272 -0.85 -18.17 -3.93
CA ALA A 272 -2.04 -18.80 -4.51
C ALA A 272 -3.01 -17.75 -5.11
N GLU A 273 -3.22 -16.64 -4.42
CA GLU A 273 -4.03 -15.53 -4.91
C GLU A 273 -3.39 -14.88 -6.16
N ALA A 274 -2.08 -14.65 -6.13
CA ALA A 274 -1.37 -14.11 -7.28
C ALA A 274 -1.52 -14.98 -8.53
N VAL A 275 -1.40 -16.29 -8.38
CA VAL A 275 -1.62 -17.27 -9.47
C VAL A 275 -3.07 -17.19 -9.97
N ALA A 276 -4.04 -17.15 -9.07
CA ALA A 276 -5.47 -17.04 -9.41
C ALA A 276 -5.80 -15.74 -10.16
N LEU A 277 -5.10 -14.64 -9.87
CA LEU A 277 -5.21 -13.36 -10.56
C LEU A 277 -4.36 -13.28 -11.85
N GLY A 278 -3.67 -14.36 -12.21
CA GLY A 278 -2.97 -14.49 -13.47
C GLY A 278 -1.52 -14.01 -13.47
N ALA A 279 -0.84 -14.06 -12.32
CA ALA A 279 0.60 -13.84 -12.28
C ALA A 279 1.35 -14.97 -13.02
N GLU A 280 2.26 -14.59 -13.89
CA GLU A 280 3.10 -15.51 -14.67
C GLU A 280 4.38 -15.91 -13.92
N GLY A 281 4.53 -15.45 -12.69
CA GLY A 281 5.66 -15.65 -11.82
C GLY A 281 5.74 -14.55 -10.77
N VAL A 282 6.90 -14.43 -10.14
CA VAL A 282 7.18 -13.40 -9.14
C VAL A 282 8.35 -12.54 -9.63
N GLY A 283 8.14 -11.24 -9.78
CA GLY A 283 9.20 -10.31 -10.19
C GLY A 283 9.86 -9.60 -9.02
N LEU A 284 9.23 -9.65 -7.84
CA LEU A 284 9.82 -9.20 -6.59
C LEU A 284 9.22 -9.96 -5.41
N PHE A 285 10.00 -10.81 -4.78
CA PHE A 285 9.71 -11.27 -3.43
C PHE A 285 10.52 -10.44 -2.44
N ARG A 286 9.80 -9.69 -1.56
CA ARG A 286 10.38 -8.85 -0.52
C ARG A 286 10.65 -9.69 0.72
N THR A 287 11.91 -9.86 1.07
CA THR A 287 12.31 -10.72 2.19
C THR A 287 12.25 -10.03 3.54
N GLU A 288 12.09 -8.71 3.58
CA GLU A 288 12.06 -7.91 4.82
C GLU A 288 11.01 -8.40 5.82
N PHE A 289 9.83 -8.82 5.34
CA PHE A 289 8.74 -9.30 6.19
C PHE A 289 9.12 -10.57 6.99
N LEU A 290 10.08 -11.34 6.50
CA LEU A 290 10.61 -12.50 7.21
C LEU A 290 11.51 -12.08 8.38
N PHE A 291 12.20 -10.95 8.23
CA PHE A 291 13.14 -10.42 9.21
C PHE A 291 12.50 -9.47 10.23
N LEU A 292 11.47 -8.72 9.82
CA LEU A 292 10.80 -7.70 10.66
C LEU A 292 10.02 -8.29 11.84
N SER A 293 9.62 -9.56 11.77
CA SER A 293 8.83 -10.22 12.82
C SER A 293 9.68 -10.73 14.00
N SER A 294 11.01 -10.58 13.96
CA SER A 294 11.93 -11.19 14.92
C SER A 294 12.92 -10.19 15.51
N HIS A 295 13.31 -10.41 16.77
CA HIS A 295 14.38 -9.63 17.44
C HIS A 295 15.80 -10.03 16.98
N SER A 296 15.94 -11.16 16.29
CA SER A 296 17.17 -11.68 15.69
C SER A 296 16.92 -12.06 14.24
N ALA A 297 17.98 -12.20 13.44
CA ALA A 297 17.86 -12.72 12.09
C ALA A 297 17.20 -14.13 12.11
N PRO A 298 16.27 -14.42 11.19
CA PRO A 298 15.68 -15.76 11.07
C PRO A 298 16.77 -16.77 10.68
N THR A 299 16.66 -17.96 11.22
CA THR A 299 17.58 -19.07 10.95
C THR A 299 17.53 -19.48 9.46
N VAL A 300 18.58 -20.15 8.98
CA VAL A 300 18.61 -20.73 7.62
C VAL A 300 17.40 -21.65 7.39
N GLU A 301 17.00 -22.43 8.41
CA GLU A 301 15.86 -23.33 8.32
C GLU A 301 14.53 -22.58 8.12
N GLU A 302 14.24 -21.57 8.92
CA GLU A 302 13.02 -20.74 8.81
C GLU A 302 12.95 -20.04 7.44
N GLN A 303 14.08 -19.51 6.99
CA GLN A 303 14.18 -18.90 5.66
C GLN A 303 13.93 -19.93 4.57
N ARG A 304 14.58 -21.10 4.64
CA ARG A 304 14.42 -22.20 3.68
C ARG A 304 12.97 -22.65 3.57
N GLU A 305 12.26 -22.83 4.69
CA GLU A 305 10.86 -23.21 4.68
C GLU A 305 10.00 -22.18 3.95
N SER A 306 10.20 -20.89 4.23
CA SER A 306 9.49 -19.80 3.58
C SER A 306 9.75 -19.75 2.07
N TYR A 307 11.02 -19.86 1.65
CA TYR A 307 11.38 -19.83 0.23
C TYR A 307 10.90 -21.10 -0.49
N THR A 308 10.92 -22.26 0.16
CA THR A 308 10.39 -23.50 -0.43
C THR A 308 8.88 -23.38 -0.71
N LYS A 309 8.10 -22.81 0.22
CA LYS A 309 6.67 -22.53 0.00
C LYS A 309 6.44 -21.62 -1.20
N LEU A 310 7.21 -20.54 -1.29
CA LEU A 310 7.13 -19.61 -2.41
C LEU A 310 7.44 -20.28 -3.74
N LEU A 311 8.58 -20.99 -3.84
CA LEU A 311 9.04 -21.61 -5.07
C LEU A 311 8.10 -22.72 -5.53
N SER A 312 7.56 -23.50 -4.59
CA SER A 312 6.61 -24.59 -4.89
C SER A 312 5.29 -24.08 -5.48
N ALA A 313 4.93 -22.83 -5.28
CA ALA A 313 3.71 -22.23 -5.84
C ALA A 313 3.87 -21.84 -7.33
N PHE A 314 5.10 -21.79 -7.85
CA PHE A 314 5.41 -21.30 -9.20
C PHE A 314 6.29 -22.28 -10.02
N PRO A 315 5.91 -23.57 -10.15
CA PRO A 315 6.71 -24.55 -10.87
C PRO A 315 6.94 -24.12 -12.34
N GLY A 316 8.19 -24.15 -12.78
CA GLY A 316 8.60 -23.74 -14.12
C GLY A 316 8.48 -22.25 -14.42
N LYS A 317 8.09 -21.44 -13.46
CA LYS A 317 7.91 -19.99 -13.59
C LYS A 317 9.08 -19.24 -12.95
N LYS A 318 9.35 -18.04 -13.47
CA LYS A 318 10.33 -17.11 -12.92
C LYS A 318 9.93 -16.62 -11.53
N VAL A 319 10.85 -16.74 -10.57
CA VAL A 319 10.68 -16.22 -9.21
C VAL A 319 11.93 -15.41 -8.84
N VAL A 320 11.77 -14.09 -8.75
CA VAL A 320 12.85 -13.18 -8.37
C VAL A 320 12.77 -12.90 -6.88
N VAL A 321 13.80 -13.30 -6.14
CA VAL A 321 13.93 -13.01 -4.71
C VAL A 321 14.97 -11.91 -4.52
N ARG A 322 14.57 -10.83 -3.88
CA ARG A 322 15.49 -9.77 -3.46
C ARG A 322 16.10 -10.17 -2.11
N VAL A 323 17.43 -10.17 -2.01
CA VAL A 323 18.07 -10.33 -0.70
C VAL A 323 17.69 -9.14 0.18
N LEU A 324 17.84 -9.29 1.49
CA LEU A 324 17.34 -8.33 2.50
C LEU A 324 17.69 -6.88 2.16
N ASP A 325 16.69 -6.01 2.15
CA ASP A 325 16.83 -4.57 2.04
C ASP A 325 16.41 -3.91 3.36
N ALA A 326 17.33 -3.91 4.32
CA ALA A 326 17.14 -3.31 5.62
C ALA A 326 17.80 -1.93 5.69
N GLY A 327 17.29 -1.08 6.58
CA GLY A 327 17.71 0.30 6.76
C GLY A 327 16.65 1.32 6.32
N ALA A 328 16.92 2.59 6.44
CA ALA A 328 16.01 3.69 6.16
C ALA A 328 14.66 3.56 6.92
N ASP A 329 13.58 3.21 6.22
CA ASP A 329 12.22 3.05 6.75
C ASP A 329 11.99 1.70 7.50
N LYS A 330 12.96 0.77 7.42
CA LYS A 330 12.86 -0.59 7.99
C LYS A 330 14.13 -0.96 8.77
N PRO A 331 14.46 -0.23 9.83
CA PRO A 331 15.64 -0.56 10.63
C PRO A 331 15.45 -1.90 11.34
N LEU A 332 16.48 -2.74 11.31
CA LEU A 332 16.53 -3.99 12.04
C LEU A 332 17.54 -3.86 13.18
N PRO A 333 17.16 -4.15 14.44
CA PRO A 333 18.03 -3.93 15.61
C PRO A 333 19.35 -4.69 15.56
N PHE A 334 19.41 -5.78 14.80
CA PHE A 334 20.59 -6.63 14.67
C PHE A 334 21.45 -6.33 13.46
N LEU A 335 21.06 -5.37 12.60
CA LEU A 335 21.74 -5.05 11.34
C LEU A 335 22.06 -3.56 11.18
N ASN A 336 21.20 -2.68 11.68
CA ASN A 336 21.33 -1.25 11.46
C ASN A 336 21.77 -0.53 12.73
N ASP A 337 22.75 0.38 12.59
CA ASP A 337 23.12 1.28 13.68
C ASP A 337 21.98 2.28 13.96
N ALA A 338 21.72 2.51 15.25
CA ALA A 338 20.57 3.31 15.70
C ALA A 338 20.69 4.83 15.39
N HIS A 339 21.82 5.30 14.85
CA HIS A 339 22.13 6.74 14.70
C HIS A 339 22.70 7.13 13.35
N GLU A 340 21.89 7.04 12.29
CA GLU A 340 22.19 7.70 11.02
C GLU A 340 21.33 8.95 10.86
N GLU A 341 21.94 10.11 10.55
CA GLU A 341 21.19 11.34 10.30
C GLU A 341 20.37 11.27 8.99
N ASN A 342 20.82 10.49 8.02
CA ASN A 342 20.17 10.29 6.72
C ASN A 342 20.13 8.80 6.34
N PRO A 343 19.32 7.98 7.00
CA PRO A 343 19.33 6.53 6.80
C PRO A 343 19.11 6.09 5.36
N ALA A 344 18.30 6.83 4.59
CA ALA A 344 18.06 6.54 3.18
C ALA A 344 19.34 6.69 2.30
N LEU A 345 20.32 7.49 2.73
CA LEU A 345 21.59 7.71 2.05
C LEU A 345 22.75 6.94 2.70
N GLY A 346 22.48 6.22 3.77
CA GLY A 346 23.46 5.56 4.62
C GLY A 346 23.66 4.07 4.34
N LEU A 347 23.74 3.32 5.44
CA LEU A 347 24.02 1.89 5.44
C LEU A 347 22.71 1.11 5.26
N ARG A 348 22.27 0.92 4.02
CA ARG A 348 21.08 0.13 3.68
C ARG A 348 21.35 -0.84 2.52
N GLY A 349 20.44 -1.81 2.36
CA GLY A 349 20.50 -2.78 1.27
C GLY A 349 21.81 -3.55 1.22
N LEU A 350 22.40 -3.70 0.05
CA LEU A 350 23.66 -4.45 -0.11
C LEU A 350 24.81 -3.91 0.73
N ARG A 351 24.87 -2.60 0.99
CA ARG A 351 25.92 -2.02 1.85
C ARG A 351 25.83 -2.53 3.29
N ALA A 352 24.62 -2.60 3.85
CA ALA A 352 24.39 -3.15 5.18
C ALA A 352 24.71 -4.65 5.22
N LEU A 353 24.32 -5.40 4.19
CA LEU A 353 24.63 -6.82 4.07
C LEU A 353 26.12 -7.10 3.92
N ARG A 354 26.88 -6.24 3.25
CA ARG A 354 28.36 -6.35 3.19
C ARG A 354 29.02 -6.12 4.56
N ALA A 355 28.45 -5.24 5.37
CA ALA A 355 28.93 -5.01 6.74
C ALA A 355 28.58 -6.18 7.69
N SER A 356 27.53 -6.93 7.40
CA SER A 356 27.07 -8.12 8.13
C SER A 356 26.93 -9.30 7.18
N GLU A 357 28.07 -9.69 6.55
CA GLU A 357 28.10 -10.65 5.45
C GLU A 357 27.55 -12.03 5.84
N ASP A 358 27.62 -12.41 7.12
CA ASP A 358 27.05 -13.68 7.61
C ASP A 358 25.54 -13.78 7.32
N ILE A 359 24.79 -12.69 7.49
CA ILE A 359 23.35 -12.65 7.20
C ILE A 359 23.10 -12.89 5.70
N LEU A 360 23.91 -12.29 4.82
CA LEU A 360 23.80 -12.50 3.38
C LEU A 360 24.14 -13.94 3.00
N ARG A 361 25.19 -14.50 3.58
CA ARG A 361 25.63 -15.89 3.34
C ARG A 361 24.57 -16.90 3.80
N GLU A 362 23.97 -16.70 4.97
CA GLU A 362 22.87 -17.52 5.47
C GLU A 362 21.64 -17.45 4.56
N GLN A 363 21.29 -16.25 4.08
CA GLN A 363 20.17 -16.06 3.16
C GLN A 363 20.41 -16.76 1.80
N LEU A 364 21.62 -16.66 1.23
CA LEU A 364 21.98 -17.35 0.01
C LEU A 364 21.99 -18.86 0.19
N THR A 365 22.44 -19.37 1.34
CA THR A 365 22.34 -20.79 1.72
C THR A 365 20.89 -21.26 1.71
N ALA A 366 20.01 -20.56 2.41
CA ALA A 366 18.60 -20.90 2.50
C ALA A 366 17.91 -20.91 1.11
N LEU A 367 18.23 -19.95 0.24
CA LEU A 367 17.71 -19.88 -1.13
C LEU A 367 18.20 -21.04 -2.00
N ALA A 368 19.47 -21.40 -1.91
CA ALA A 368 20.04 -22.52 -2.66
C ALA A 368 19.45 -23.86 -2.20
N GLU A 369 19.27 -24.06 -0.90
CA GLU A 369 18.64 -25.25 -0.32
C GLU A 369 17.15 -25.35 -0.70
N ALA A 370 16.42 -24.24 -0.70
CA ALA A 370 15.03 -24.19 -1.13
C ALA A 370 14.88 -24.54 -2.64
N ASP A 371 15.75 -23.97 -3.50
CA ASP A 371 15.78 -24.33 -4.93
C ASP A 371 16.08 -25.83 -5.12
N ALA A 372 17.03 -26.37 -4.38
CA ALA A 372 17.37 -27.79 -4.43
C ALA A 372 16.19 -28.69 -3.97
N ALA A 373 15.47 -28.30 -2.91
CA ALA A 373 14.32 -29.04 -2.39
C ALA A 373 13.19 -29.13 -3.42
N THR A 374 12.90 -28.04 -4.15
CA THR A 374 11.84 -28.01 -5.16
C THR A 374 12.18 -28.81 -6.42
N ARG A 375 13.46 -29.06 -6.72
CA ARG A 375 13.87 -29.91 -7.86
C ARG A 375 13.48 -31.37 -7.69
N GLY A 376 13.25 -31.81 -6.46
CA GLY A 376 12.84 -33.18 -6.17
C GLY A 376 11.33 -33.40 -6.18
N THR A 377 10.52 -32.36 -6.41
CA THR A 377 9.05 -32.46 -6.43
C THR A 377 8.53 -32.87 -7.82
N PRO A 378 7.35 -33.54 -7.90
CA PRO A 378 6.75 -33.92 -9.18
C PRO A 378 6.44 -32.74 -10.10
N GLU A 379 6.13 -31.57 -9.54
CA GLU A 379 5.81 -30.34 -10.24
C GLU A 379 7.06 -29.68 -10.84
N GLY A 380 8.22 -30.02 -10.31
CA GLY A 380 9.51 -29.44 -10.71
C GLY A 380 9.83 -28.09 -10.05
N PRO A 381 11.05 -27.60 -10.24
CA PRO A 381 11.52 -26.35 -9.63
C PRO A 381 10.91 -25.13 -10.30
N ALA A 382 10.82 -24.03 -9.55
CA ALA A 382 10.73 -22.69 -10.12
C ALA A 382 12.06 -22.29 -10.78
N ASP A 383 12.03 -21.28 -11.63
CA ASP A 383 13.22 -20.61 -12.14
C ASP A 383 13.64 -19.50 -11.16
N LEU A 384 14.47 -19.87 -10.18
CA LEU A 384 14.92 -18.96 -9.12
C LEU A 384 15.95 -17.96 -9.66
N TRP A 385 15.65 -16.69 -9.50
CA TRP A 385 16.53 -15.55 -9.74
C TRP A 385 16.73 -14.80 -8.43
N VAL A 386 17.95 -14.35 -8.15
CA VAL A 386 18.27 -13.62 -6.92
C VAL A 386 18.89 -12.28 -7.25
N MET A 387 18.44 -11.21 -6.59
CA MET A 387 18.95 -9.86 -6.85
C MET A 387 19.35 -9.11 -5.58
N ALA A 388 20.40 -8.30 -5.70
CA ALA A 388 20.83 -7.37 -4.67
C ALA A 388 20.09 -6.04 -4.76
N PRO A 389 19.58 -5.50 -3.62
CA PRO A 389 19.04 -4.14 -3.54
C PRO A 389 20.14 -3.08 -3.51
N MET A 390 19.79 -1.83 -3.84
CA MET A 390 20.60 -0.62 -3.62
C MET A 390 22.01 -0.64 -4.24
N VAL A 391 22.20 -1.39 -5.32
CA VAL A 391 23.49 -1.41 -6.03
C VAL A 391 23.78 -0.06 -6.67
N SER A 392 24.96 0.47 -6.42
CA SER A 392 25.40 1.79 -6.86
C SER A 392 26.63 1.75 -7.79
N THR A 393 27.40 0.66 -7.75
CA THR A 393 28.68 0.53 -8.45
C THR A 393 28.82 -0.81 -9.16
N VAL A 394 29.74 -0.87 -10.12
CA VAL A 394 30.11 -2.12 -10.82
C VAL A 394 30.77 -3.11 -9.85
N GLU A 395 31.58 -2.62 -8.91
CA GLU A 395 32.26 -3.47 -7.90
C GLU A 395 31.24 -4.16 -6.98
N GLU A 396 30.19 -3.44 -6.53
CA GLU A 396 29.10 -4.04 -5.74
C GLU A 396 28.38 -5.15 -6.52
N THR A 397 28.19 -4.94 -7.83
CA THR A 397 27.60 -5.95 -8.72
C THR A 397 28.50 -7.19 -8.82
N GLU A 398 29.79 -7.01 -9.08
CA GLU A 398 30.77 -8.10 -9.17
C GLU A 398 30.86 -8.90 -7.87
N TYR A 399 30.90 -8.20 -6.74
CA TYR A 399 30.89 -8.81 -5.41
C TYR A 399 29.66 -9.70 -5.20
N PHE A 400 28.47 -9.15 -5.41
CA PHE A 400 27.22 -9.89 -5.17
C PHE A 400 27.06 -11.08 -6.11
N VAL A 401 27.30 -10.88 -7.41
CA VAL A 401 27.17 -11.96 -8.40
C VAL A 401 28.17 -13.09 -8.15
N ALA A 402 29.40 -12.77 -7.78
CA ALA A 402 30.40 -13.76 -7.43
C ALA A 402 29.97 -14.57 -6.20
N LEU A 403 29.54 -13.89 -5.14
CA LEU A 403 29.07 -14.53 -3.91
C LEU A 403 27.84 -15.41 -4.17
N ALA A 404 26.82 -14.92 -4.88
CA ALA A 404 25.62 -15.70 -5.21
C ALA A 404 25.98 -16.98 -5.99
N LYS A 405 26.92 -16.91 -6.94
CA LYS A 405 27.40 -18.08 -7.70
C LYS A 405 28.19 -19.07 -6.84
N GLU A 406 28.95 -18.59 -5.84
CA GLU A 406 29.62 -19.45 -4.86
C GLU A 406 28.61 -20.35 -4.12
N TYR A 407 27.42 -19.83 -3.81
CA TYR A 407 26.34 -20.56 -3.18
C TYR A 407 25.44 -21.35 -4.16
N GLY A 408 25.81 -21.42 -5.44
CA GLY A 408 25.08 -22.20 -6.44
C GLY A 408 23.85 -21.52 -7.03
N ILE A 409 23.65 -20.22 -6.79
CA ILE A 409 22.60 -19.44 -7.45
C ILE A 409 22.96 -19.27 -8.92
N ARG A 410 22.09 -19.78 -9.81
CA ARG A 410 22.36 -19.83 -11.26
C ARG A 410 22.19 -18.48 -11.92
N THR A 411 21.18 -17.71 -11.49
CA THR A 411 20.80 -16.42 -12.07
C THR A 411 20.86 -15.35 -10.99
N ALA A 412 21.88 -14.50 -11.05
CA ALA A 412 22.13 -13.43 -10.09
C ALA A 412 22.12 -12.07 -10.78
N GLY A 413 21.33 -11.15 -10.27
CA GLY A 413 21.13 -9.81 -10.83
C GLY A 413 21.11 -8.72 -9.78
N VAL A 414 20.72 -7.53 -10.22
CA VAL A 414 20.70 -6.34 -9.37
C VAL A 414 19.39 -5.58 -9.48
N MET A 415 19.01 -4.91 -8.40
CA MET A 415 17.98 -3.88 -8.45
C MET A 415 18.62 -2.55 -8.82
N VAL A 416 18.15 -1.96 -9.90
CA VAL A 416 18.57 -0.61 -10.34
C VAL A 416 17.58 0.38 -9.75
N GLU A 417 17.99 1.02 -8.68
CA GLU A 417 17.17 1.96 -7.93
C GLU A 417 17.97 3.18 -7.42
N VAL A 418 19.26 3.21 -7.72
CA VAL A 418 20.15 4.37 -7.53
C VAL A 418 20.52 4.92 -8.90
N PRO A 419 20.43 6.25 -9.15
CA PRO A 419 20.70 6.84 -10.47
C PRO A 419 22.08 6.48 -11.06
N SER A 420 23.10 6.27 -10.21
CA SER A 420 24.44 5.86 -10.67
C SER A 420 24.41 4.48 -11.35
N SER A 421 23.64 3.54 -10.83
CA SER A 421 23.50 2.21 -11.44
C SER A 421 22.75 2.25 -12.76
N ALA A 422 21.78 3.14 -12.93
CA ALA A 422 21.10 3.35 -14.20
C ALA A 422 22.03 3.96 -15.26
N LEU A 423 22.84 4.94 -14.88
CA LEU A 423 23.83 5.57 -15.77
C LEU A 423 25.00 4.64 -16.18
N LEU A 424 25.29 3.62 -15.36
CA LEU A 424 26.32 2.62 -15.63
C LEU A 424 25.73 1.25 -16.00
N ALA A 425 24.49 1.22 -16.48
CA ALA A 425 23.76 -0.01 -16.73
C ALA A 425 24.46 -0.95 -17.73
N ASP A 426 25.16 -0.40 -18.72
CA ASP A 426 25.97 -1.16 -19.68
C ASP A 426 27.07 -1.97 -18.99
N ARG A 427 27.74 -1.39 -18.00
CA ARG A 427 28.81 -2.02 -17.25
C ARG A 427 28.29 -2.99 -16.19
N ILE A 428 27.20 -2.63 -15.54
CA ILE A 428 26.54 -3.44 -14.52
C ILE A 428 25.93 -4.70 -15.16
N LEU A 429 25.17 -4.57 -16.24
CA LEU A 429 24.57 -5.70 -16.95
C LEU A 429 25.61 -6.58 -17.65
N ALA A 430 26.80 -6.06 -17.97
CA ALA A 430 27.91 -6.90 -18.41
C ALA A 430 28.39 -7.88 -17.33
N ARG A 431 28.08 -7.66 -16.07
CA ARG A 431 28.45 -8.50 -14.91
C ARG A 431 27.27 -9.26 -14.31
N ALA A 432 26.06 -8.70 -14.37
CA ALA A 432 24.83 -9.30 -13.87
C ALA A 432 24.11 -10.10 -14.96
N ASP A 433 23.30 -11.07 -14.55
CA ASP A 433 22.49 -11.87 -15.46
C ASP A 433 21.19 -11.14 -15.87
N PHE A 434 20.72 -10.21 -15.05
CA PHE A 434 19.54 -9.38 -15.28
C PHE A 434 19.56 -8.10 -14.42
N ALA A 435 18.69 -7.16 -14.74
CA ALA A 435 18.36 -6.04 -13.88
C ALA A 435 16.85 -5.97 -13.61
N SER A 436 16.48 -5.47 -12.44
CA SER A 436 15.10 -5.11 -12.11
C SER A 436 15.08 -3.66 -11.62
N ILE A 437 14.25 -2.81 -12.20
CA ILE A 437 14.22 -1.39 -11.86
C ILE A 437 13.24 -1.17 -10.71
N GLY A 438 13.75 -0.68 -9.58
CA GLY A 438 12.99 -0.27 -8.41
C GLY A 438 12.57 1.19 -8.52
N THR A 439 11.46 1.47 -9.19
CA THR A 439 11.06 2.85 -9.54
C THR A 439 10.78 3.74 -8.35
N ASN A 440 10.40 3.19 -7.20
CA ASN A 440 10.11 3.99 -6.00
C ASN A 440 11.37 4.68 -5.47
N ASP A 441 12.42 3.91 -5.20
CA ASP A 441 13.71 4.43 -4.73
C ASP A 441 14.44 5.18 -5.85
N LEU A 442 14.35 4.72 -7.11
CA LEU A 442 14.90 5.45 -8.25
C LEU A 442 14.30 6.86 -8.37
N THR A 443 12.99 7.01 -8.17
CA THR A 443 12.33 8.32 -8.16
C THR A 443 12.81 9.16 -6.98
N GLN A 444 12.85 8.59 -5.76
CA GLN A 444 13.34 9.25 -4.56
C GLN A 444 14.73 9.85 -4.75
N TYR A 445 15.67 9.05 -5.24
CA TYR A 445 17.05 9.49 -5.39
C TYR A 445 17.28 10.40 -6.60
N THR A 446 16.51 10.23 -7.67
CA THR A 446 16.58 11.10 -8.86
C THR A 446 16.11 12.51 -8.54
N LEU A 447 15.05 12.64 -7.74
CA LEU A 447 14.43 13.93 -7.41
C LEU A 447 14.82 14.45 -6.01
N ALA A 448 15.69 13.71 -5.29
CA ALA A 448 16.15 14.05 -3.94
C ALA A 448 14.97 14.35 -2.98
N ALA A 449 13.92 13.55 -3.04
CA ALA A 449 12.70 13.73 -2.27
C ALA A 449 12.43 12.48 -1.43
N ASP A 450 12.39 12.63 -0.11
CA ASP A 450 12.09 11.55 0.82
C ASP A 450 10.63 11.08 0.64
N ARG A 451 10.43 9.81 0.29
CA ARG A 451 9.10 9.21 0.07
C ARG A 451 8.23 9.14 1.32
N LEU A 452 8.84 9.24 2.52
CA LEU A 452 8.12 9.24 3.79
C LEU A 452 7.67 10.64 4.20
N LEU A 453 8.19 11.68 3.56
CA LEU A 453 7.90 13.07 3.90
C LEU A 453 6.78 13.64 3.02
N GLY A 454 5.58 13.75 3.57
CA GLY A 454 4.38 14.23 2.85
C GLY A 454 4.53 15.60 2.19
N SER A 455 5.35 16.49 2.75
CA SER A 455 5.59 17.84 2.18
C SER A 455 6.30 17.83 0.82
N VAL A 456 6.97 16.74 0.46
CA VAL A 456 7.65 16.54 -0.83
C VAL A 456 7.04 15.44 -1.69
N ALA A 457 5.87 14.93 -1.31
CA ALA A 457 5.20 13.83 -2.02
C ALA A 457 4.93 14.13 -3.50
N SER A 458 4.76 15.41 -3.87
CA SER A 458 4.58 15.83 -5.27
C SER A 458 5.77 15.54 -6.17
N PHE A 459 6.96 15.30 -5.60
CA PHE A 459 8.15 14.90 -6.33
C PHE A 459 8.25 13.38 -6.52
N GLN A 460 7.40 12.58 -5.87
CA GLN A 460 7.43 11.11 -5.91
C GLN A 460 6.61 10.54 -7.09
N ASP A 461 6.58 11.25 -8.21
CA ASP A 461 5.84 10.79 -9.40
C ASP A 461 6.79 10.13 -10.41
N PRO A 462 6.67 8.81 -10.67
CA PRO A 462 7.53 8.07 -11.61
C PRO A 462 7.33 8.48 -13.08
N TRP A 463 6.30 9.25 -13.40
CA TRP A 463 6.12 9.85 -14.72
C TRP A 463 7.13 10.95 -15.03
N HIS A 464 7.91 11.38 -14.04
CA HIS A 464 8.87 12.46 -14.25
C HIS A 464 9.90 12.09 -15.32
N PRO A 465 10.13 12.94 -16.36
CA PRO A 465 10.98 12.60 -17.49
C PRO A 465 12.44 12.25 -17.11
N ALA A 466 12.95 12.78 -16.00
CA ALA A 466 14.27 12.39 -15.51
C ALA A 466 14.32 10.90 -15.09
N VAL A 467 13.26 10.38 -14.47
CA VAL A 467 13.14 8.97 -14.08
C VAL A 467 13.00 8.11 -15.34
N LEU A 468 12.11 8.50 -16.26
CA LEU A 468 11.90 7.79 -17.53
C LEU A 468 13.18 7.70 -18.37
N ARG A 469 14.02 8.74 -18.37
CA ARG A 469 15.33 8.72 -19.04
C ARG A 469 16.26 7.69 -18.43
N LEU A 470 16.32 7.57 -17.11
CA LEU A 470 17.10 6.54 -16.44
C LEU A 470 16.59 5.13 -16.77
N VAL A 471 15.28 4.93 -16.82
CA VAL A 471 14.68 3.67 -17.28
C VAL A 471 15.12 3.33 -18.71
N ARG A 472 15.11 4.30 -19.61
CA ARG A 472 15.57 4.12 -20.99
C ARG A 472 17.04 3.71 -21.08
N GLU A 473 17.93 4.31 -20.29
CA GLU A 473 19.35 3.93 -20.26
C GLU A 473 19.52 2.45 -19.87
N VAL A 474 18.76 1.99 -18.85
CA VAL A 474 18.82 0.58 -18.42
C VAL A 474 18.23 -0.35 -19.48
N GLY A 475 17.07 0.01 -20.07
CA GLY A 475 16.42 -0.76 -21.13
C GLY A 475 17.31 -0.90 -22.37
N ALA A 476 17.93 0.20 -22.81
CA ALA A 476 18.86 0.21 -23.94
C ALA A 476 20.11 -0.66 -23.68
N ALA A 477 20.69 -0.60 -22.46
CA ALA A 477 21.80 -1.45 -22.07
C ALA A 477 21.40 -2.94 -22.07
N GLY A 478 20.21 -3.26 -21.54
CA GLY A 478 19.67 -4.62 -21.55
C GLY A 478 19.51 -5.16 -22.98
N ALA A 479 18.90 -4.37 -23.87
CA ALA A 479 18.73 -4.74 -25.27
C ALA A 479 20.06 -4.97 -25.99
N ALA A 480 21.04 -4.07 -25.79
CA ALA A 480 22.37 -4.18 -26.40
C ALA A 480 23.16 -5.44 -25.94
N LEU A 481 22.95 -5.88 -24.70
CA LEU A 481 23.65 -7.03 -24.11
C LEU A 481 22.82 -8.32 -24.15
N GLY A 482 21.58 -8.28 -24.63
CA GLY A 482 20.65 -9.42 -24.60
C GLY A 482 20.29 -9.84 -23.19
N LYS A 483 20.24 -8.90 -22.24
CA LYS A 483 19.96 -9.15 -20.82
C LYS A 483 18.54 -8.66 -20.47
N PRO A 484 17.74 -9.46 -19.73
CA PRO A 484 16.38 -9.04 -19.35
C PRO A 484 16.42 -7.88 -18.35
N VAL A 485 15.50 -6.94 -18.55
CA VAL A 485 15.27 -5.79 -17.68
C VAL A 485 13.82 -5.81 -17.23
N GLY A 486 13.59 -6.02 -15.93
CA GLY A 486 12.25 -5.99 -15.33
C GLY A 486 11.97 -4.64 -14.64
N ILE A 487 10.69 -4.35 -14.44
CA ILE A 487 10.24 -3.26 -13.55
C ILE A 487 9.55 -3.90 -12.36
N CYS A 488 9.92 -3.53 -11.13
CA CYS A 488 9.31 -4.06 -9.90
C CYS A 488 8.80 -2.99 -8.93
N GLY A 489 8.95 -1.71 -9.29
CA GLY A 489 8.35 -0.61 -8.54
C GLY A 489 6.87 -0.41 -8.86
N GLU A 490 6.22 0.47 -8.10
CA GLU A 490 4.78 0.76 -8.25
C GLU A 490 4.41 1.33 -9.62
N ALA A 491 5.36 1.91 -10.35
CA ALA A 491 5.16 2.40 -11.72
C ALA A 491 4.64 1.32 -12.69
N ALA A 492 5.01 0.06 -12.49
CA ALA A 492 4.55 -1.05 -13.32
C ALA A 492 3.04 -1.33 -13.18
N ALA A 493 2.41 -0.87 -12.11
CA ALA A 493 0.99 -1.04 -11.85
C ALA A 493 0.10 0.02 -12.53
N ASP A 494 0.66 1.14 -12.99
CA ASP A 494 -0.08 2.13 -13.79
C ASP A 494 -0.20 1.62 -15.24
N PRO A 495 -1.42 1.34 -15.77
CA PRO A 495 -1.60 0.68 -17.06
C PRO A 495 -0.97 1.44 -18.24
N LEU A 496 -1.07 2.78 -18.26
CA LEU A 496 -0.48 3.57 -19.34
C LEU A 496 1.05 3.71 -19.16
N LEU A 497 1.51 3.89 -17.93
CA LEU A 497 2.94 3.93 -17.65
C LEU A 497 3.60 2.58 -17.97
N ALA A 498 2.91 1.47 -17.74
CA ALA A 498 3.38 0.15 -18.13
C ALA A 498 3.70 0.06 -19.63
N VAL A 499 2.85 0.63 -20.50
CA VAL A 499 3.12 0.73 -21.95
C VAL A 499 4.36 1.58 -22.21
N VAL A 500 4.50 2.73 -21.54
CA VAL A 500 5.70 3.59 -21.64
C VAL A 500 6.95 2.83 -21.23
N LEU A 501 6.92 2.12 -20.10
CA LEU A 501 8.06 1.36 -19.58
C LEU A 501 8.50 0.26 -20.55
N VAL A 502 7.55 -0.44 -21.20
CA VAL A 502 7.85 -1.40 -22.28
C VAL A 502 8.49 -0.70 -23.46
N GLY A 503 7.96 0.44 -23.90
CA GLY A 503 8.55 1.27 -24.95
C GLY A 503 9.96 1.79 -24.62
N LEU A 504 10.32 1.86 -23.33
CA LEU A 504 11.66 2.21 -22.85
C LEU A 504 12.59 0.98 -22.71
N GLY A 505 12.13 -0.22 -23.06
CA GLY A 505 12.94 -1.44 -23.09
C GLY A 505 12.75 -2.39 -21.90
N ALA A 506 11.72 -2.19 -21.08
CA ALA A 506 11.36 -3.18 -20.07
C ALA A 506 10.84 -4.48 -20.72
N THR A 507 11.37 -5.62 -20.26
CA THR A 507 11.01 -6.95 -20.77
C THR A 507 9.99 -7.69 -19.91
N THR A 508 9.83 -7.29 -18.64
CA THR A 508 8.82 -7.84 -17.71
C THR A 508 8.33 -6.75 -16.78
N LEU A 509 7.08 -6.86 -16.35
CA LEU A 509 6.47 -5.92 -15.41
C LEU A 509 6.00 -6.68 -14.17
N SER A 510 6.29 -6.14 -12.98
CA SER A 510 5.94 -6.78 -11.71
C SER A 510 5.22 -5.79 -10.80
N MET A 511 4.08 -6.22 -10.27
CA MET A 511 3.13 -5.34 -9.57
C MET A 511 2.36 -6.09 -8.49
N ALA A 512 1.55 -5.36 -7.72
CA ALA A 512 0.54 -5.98 -6.86
C ALA A 512 -0.41 -6.84 -7.72
N PRO A 513 -0.78 -8.06 -7.28
CA PRO A 513 -1.62 -8.97 -8.07
C PRO A 513 -2.92 -8.36 -8.58
N THR A 514 -3.52 -7.46 -7.80
CA THR A 514 -4.76 -6.75 -8.15
C THR A 514 -4.67 -5.80 -9.34
N ALA A 515 -3.45 -5.42 -9.76
CA ALA A 515 -3.22 -4.56 -10.93
C ALA A 515 -3.00 -5.34 -12.25
N LEU A 516 -2.77 -6.66 -12.17
CA LEU A 516 -2.42 -7.48 -13.34
C LEU A 516 -3.44 -7.41 -14.46
N ALA A 517 -4.73 -7.42 -14.14
CA ALA A 517 -5.81 -7.40 -15.14
C ALA A 517 -5.85 -6.08 -15.92
N ASP A 518 -5.74 -4.95 -15.23
CA ASP A 518 -5.76 -3.61 -15.83
C ASP A 518 -4.56 -3.39 -16.76
N VAL A 519 -3.37 -3.78 -16.30
CA VAL A 519 -2.15 -3.68 -17.10
C VAL A 519 -2.21 -4.60 -18.32
N ARG A 520 -2.66 -5.86 -18.14
CA ARG A 520 -2.84 -6.80 -19.25
C ARG A 520 -3.77 -6.26 -20.31
N ALA A 521 -4.93 -5.76 -19.93
CA ALA A 521 -5.91 -5.20 -20.86
C ALA A 521 -5.33 -4.01 -21.66
N THR A 522 -4.56 -3.16 -20.99
CA THR A 522 -3.94 -2.01 -21.63
C THR A 522 -2.81 -2.42 -22.57
N LEU A 523 -1.94 -3.35 -22.18
CA LEU A 523 -0.88 -3.86 -23.06
C LEU A 523 -1.46 -4.49 -24.34
N LEU A 524 -2.50 -5.31 -24.22
CA LEU A 524 -3.18 -5.95 -25.35
C LEU A 524 -3.81 -4.97 -26.33
N SER A 525 -3.96 -3.69 -25.98
CA SER A 525 -4.52 -2.65 -26.84
C SER A 525 -3.46 -1.78 -27.54
N HIS A 526 -2.16 -2.08 -27.36
CA HIS A 526 -1.05 -1.31 -27.94
C HIS A 526 -0.01 -2.24 -28.57
N THR A 527 0.55 -1.83 -29.69
CA THR A 527 1.71 -2.51 -30.33
C THR A 527 3.01 -2.02 -29.73
N LEU A 528 4.14 -2.67 -30.05
CA LEU A 528 5.48 -2.21 -29.63
C LEU A 528 5.81 -0.83 -30.25
N ASP A 529 5.39 -0.59 -31.48
CA ASP A 529 5.57 0.71 -32.13
C ASP A 529 4.75 1.80 -31.42
N ASP A 530 3.54 1.48 -30.95
CA ASP A 530 2.76 2.37 -30.09
C ASP A 530 3.47 2.66 -28.78
N ALA A 531 3.99 1.63 -28.12
CA ALA A 531 4.71 1.77 -26.88
C ALA A 531 5.94 2.70 -27.03
N HIS A 532 6.71 2.54 -28.11
CA HIS A 532 7.82 3.45 -28.42
C HIS A 532 7.35 4.89 -28.62
N ARG A 533 6.32 5.10 -29.44
CA ARG A 533 5.77 6.43 -29.74
C ARG A 533 5.23 7.13 -28.50
N ILE A 534 4.51 6.40 -27.65
CA ILE A 534 3.96 6.92 -26.40
C ILE A 534 5.09 7.25 -25.42
N ALA A 535 6.12 6.41 -25.34
CA ALA A 535 7.30 6.65 -24.51
C ALA A 535 8.08 7.90 -24.93
N GLU A 536 8.30 8.09 -26.24
CA GLU A 536 8.97 9.29 -26.74
C GLU A 536 8.17 10.57 -26.46
N ALA A 537 6.84 10.51 -26.54
CA ALA A 537 5.98 11.63 -26.17
C ALA A 537 6.12 11.99 -24.68
N ALA A 538 6.18 10.99 -23.79
CA ALA A 538 6.39 11.20 -22.37
C ALA A 538 7.79 11.78 -22.06
N LEU A 539 8.83 11.28 -22.73
CA LEU A 539 10.22 11.74 -22.55
C LEU A 539 10.46 13.19 -23.00
N ALA A 540 9.65 13.68 -23.95
CA ALA A 540 9.74 15.04 -24.48
C ALA A 540 9.15 16.09 -23.53
N ALA A 541 8.41 15.69 -22.51
CA ALA A 541 7.78 16.57 -21.54
C ALA A 541 8.79 17.17 -20.55
N ASN A 542 8.36 18.18 -19.78
CA ASN A 542 9.19 18.88 -18.82
C ASN A 542 8.98 18.40 -17.36
N ASP A 543 7.81 17.83 -17.06
CA ASP A 543 7.40 17.38 -15.74
C ASP A 543 6.48 16.16 -15.84
N ALA A 544 6.16 15.53 -14.71
CA ALA A 544 5.36 14.32 -14.61
C ALA A 544 3.93 14.52 -15.17
N ALA A 545 3.29 15.64 -14.86
CA ALA A 545 1.92 15.92 -15.29
C ALA A 545 1.82 16.05 -16.81
N THR A 546 2.74 16.83 -17.40
CA THR A 546 2.81 17.00 -18.86
C THR A 546 3.26 15.74 -19.59
N ALA A 547 4.12 14.90 -18.97
CA ALA A 547 4.50 13.60 -19.50
C ALA A 547 3.30 12.65 -19.57
N ARG A 548 2.50 12.57 -18.53
CA ARG A 548 1.26 11.77 -18.49
C ARG A 548 0.27 12.25 -19.53
N GLN A 549 0.06 13.57 -19.67
CA GLN A 549 -0.84 14.14 -20.68
C GLN A 549 -0.37 13.84 -22.11
N ALA A 550 0.92 13.99 -22.38
CA ALA A 550 1.50 13.69 -23.68
C ALA A 550 1.35 12.20 -24.05
N ALA A 551 1.59 11.31 -23.10
CA ALA A 551 1.38 9.88 -23.28
C ALA A 551 -0.10 9.55 -23.56
N GLN A 552 -1.05 10.14 -22.82
CA GLN A 552 -2.48 9.96 -23.04
C GLN A 552 -2.92 10.45 -24.42
N ALA A 553 -2.44 11.62 -24.85
CA ALA A 553 -2.72 12.15 -26.18
C ALA A 553 -2.16 11.25 -27.29
N ALA A 554 -0.93 10.76 -27.11
CA ALA A 554 -0.31 9.83 -28.03
C ALA A 554 -1.07 8.50 -28.10
N ALA A 555 -1.48 7.92 -26.99
CA ALA A 555 -2.27 6.68 -26.94
C ALA A 555 -3.67 6.81 -27.56
N SER A 556 -4.26 8.01 -27.57
CA SER A 556 -5.60 8.27 -28.08
C SER A 556 -5.63 8.54 -29.60
N SER A 557 -4.51 8.98 -30.20
CA SER A 557 -4.47 9.47 -31.60
C SER A 557 -4.70 8.40 -32.65
N GLU A 558 -4.56 7.10 -32.37
CA GLU A 558 -4.80 6.02 -33.33
C GLU A 558 -6.21 5.41 -33.32
N LYS A 559 -6.97 5.58 -32.26
CA LYS A 559 -8.37 5.10 -32.19
C LYS A 559 -9.30 5.81 -33.19
N VAL A 560 -8.83 6.90 -33.81
CA VAL A 560 -9.59 7.71 -34.78
C VAL A 560 -9.35 7.27 -36.24
N THR A 561 -8.36 6.45 -36.54
CA THR A 561 -7.93 6.11 -37.91
C THR A 561 -8.25 4.69 -38.37
N GLN A 562 -9.00 3.88 -37.61
CA GLN A 562 -9.58 2.64 -38.16
C GLN A 562 -11.05 2.86 -38.52
N PRO A 563 -11.41 2.80 -39.84
CA PRO A 563 -12.79 2.91 -40.30
C PRO A 563 -13.65 1.69 -39.97
#